data_9fcce76251e93d7ce4aaf8b23f881646
#
_entry.id   9fcce76251e93d7ce4aaf8b23f881646
#
_cell.length_a   1.000
_cell.length_b   1.000
_cell.length_c   1.000
_cell.angle_alpha   90.00
_cell.angle_beta   90.00
_cell.angle_gamma   90.00
#
_symmetry.space_group_name_H-M   'P 1'
#
loop_
_entity.id
_entity.type
_entity.pdbx_description
1 polymer ?
#
loop_
_entity_poly.entity_id
_entity_poly.type
_entity_poly.pdbx_seq_one_letter_code
_entity_poly.pdbx_strand_id
1 'polypeptide(L)'
;PHLHPNRYHTIHHTGKKANFCLFMPLFDRLGGTLDASSWELQRKNRAGMDEAPDFVFLAHVVDVMQSMHVPFVMRTFASTPFAVRAFLVPLWPIALLFMFMVWAWSKTFIISYYHLRGKLHQIWAVPRYGFHYFLPFAKDGINDQIELAILRAERMGVKVVSLAALNKNEALNGGGTLFVNKHPNLRVRVVHGNTLTAAVILNEIPKGTTEVFMTGATSKLGRAIALYLCRKKIRVMMMTLSTERFQKIQKEAAEEDQQYLVQVTKFQSAEQCKTWIVGKWLSPREQRWASP
;
A
#
# COMPACT_ATOMS: atom_id res chain seq x y z
N PRO A 1 -32.90 2.48 -4.49
CA PRO A 1 -32.04 2.60 -3.33
C PRO A 1 -30.59 2.61 -3.83
N HIS A 2 -30.02 3.82 -3.91
CA HIS A 2 -28.64 3.97 -4.36
C HIS A 2 -27.73 3.68 -3.18
N LEU A 3 -26.95 2.61 -3.23
CA LEU A 3 -25.82 2.35 -2.35
C LEU A 3 -24.79 3.45 -2.57
N HIS A 4 -24.56 4.29 -1.57
CA HIS A 4 -23.59 5.38 -1.66
C HIS A 4 -22.24 4.91 -1.13
N PRO A 5 -21.17 5.00 -1.93
CA PRO A 5 -19.83 4.75 -1.42
C PRO A 5 -19.43 5.82 -0.40
N ASN A 6 -18.58 5.46 0.51
CA ASN A 6 -17.94 6.12 1.67
C ASN A 6 -17.94 7.66 1.81
N ARG A 7 -18.31 8.43 0.78
CA ARG A 7 -18.21 9.90 0.75
C ARG A 7 -19.42 10.62 1.34
N TYR A 8 -20.55 9.95 1.40
CA TYR A 8 -21.73 10.46 2.10
C TYR A 8 -21.39 10.72 3.56
N HIS A 9 -20.73 9.76 4.19
CA HIS A 9 -20.26 9.84 5.57
C HIS A 9 -19.01 10.74 5.74
N THR A 10 -18.26 11.03 4.67
CA THR A 10 -17.08 11.91 4.73
C THR A 10 -17.43 13.33 5.20
N ILE A 11 -18.63 13.82 4.92
CA ILE A 11 -19.11 15.12 5.40
C ILE A 11 -19.16 15.16 6.93
N HIS A 12 -19.52 14.06 7.57
CA HIS A 12 -19.46 13.92 9.02
C HIS A 12 -18.03 14.11 9.56
N HIS A 13 -17.04 13.57 8.88
CA HIS A 13 -15.62 13.72 9.27
C HIS A 13 -15.04 15.11 8.99
N THR A 14 -15.69 15.94 8.18
CA THR A 14 -15.25 17.32 7.90
C THR A 14 -15.79 18.35 8.92
N GLY A 15 -16.27 17.89 10.06
CA GLY A 15 -16.75 18.75 11.18
C GLY A 15 -18.23 19.12 11.10
N LYS A 16 -18.97 18.62 10.12
CA LYS A 16 -20.43 18.80 10.08
C LYS A 16 -21.16 17.72 10.89
N LYS A 17 -22.13 18.12 11.70
CA LYS A 17 -23.02 17.18 12.41
C LYS A 17 -24.11 16.67 11.47
N ALA A 18 -23.73 16.01 10.39
CA ALA A 18 -24.61 15.51 9.34
C ALA A 18 -24.09 14.21 8.74
N ASN A 19 -24.97 13.44 8.10
CA ASN A 19 -24.64 12.23 7.35
C ASN A 19 -23.91 11.16 8.18
N PHE A 20 -24.47 10.83 9.33
CA PHE A 20 -23.91 9.86 10.28
C PHE A 20 -23.93 8.41 9.75
N CYS A 21 -24.90 8.07 8.88
CA CYS A 21 -25.03 6.73 8.34
C CYS A 21 -23.96 6.40 7.32
N LEU A 22 -23.40 5.18 7.41
CA LEU A 22 -22.33 4.72 6.52
C LEU A 22 -22.82 4.35 5.12
N PHE A 23 -24.02 3.77 5.00
CA PHE A 23 -24.47 3.12 3.74
C PHE A 23 -25.84 3.59 3.24
N MET A 24 -26.76 3.90 4.11
CA MET A 24 -28.13 4.27 3.73
C MET A 24 -28.52 5.60 4.37
N PRO A 25 -28.90 6.59 3.58
CA PRO A 25 -29.30 7.91 4.08
C PRO A 25 -30.68 7.90 4.78
N LEU A 26 -31.30 6.72 4.91
CA LEU A 26 -32.66 6.59 5.45
C LEU A 26 -32.78 7.14 6.88
N PHE A 27 -31.85 6.73 7.77
CA PHE A 27 -31.89 7.18 9.16
C PHE A 27 -31.47 8.65 9.31
N ASP A 28 -30.55 9.14 8.46
CA ASP A 28 -30.22 10.57 8.43
C ASP A 28 -31.40 11.39 7.91
N ARG A 29 -32.18 10.88 6.98
CA ARG A 29 -33.40 11.51 6.50
C ARG A 29 -34.49 11.53 7.59
N LEU A 30 -34.67 10.43 8.31
CA LEU A 30 -35.63 10.33 9.42
C LEU A 30 -35.22 11.19 10.61
N GLY A 31 -33.93 11.28 10.89
CA GLY A 31 -33.35 12.06 11.96
C GLY A 31 -33.10 13.54 11.63
N GLY A 32 -33.41 13.98 10.39
CA GLY A 32 -33.16 15.38 9.98
C GLY A 32 -31.68 15.76 9.86
N THR A 33 -30.78 14.80 9.80
CA THR A 33 -29.31 14.99 9.74
C THR A 33 -28.76 14.86 8.32
N LEU A 34 -29.64 14.80 7.31
CA LEU A 34 -29.24 14.69 5.91
C LEU A 34 -28.73 16.02 5.36
N ASP A 35 -27.45 16.08 4.96
CA ASP A 35 -26.88 17.22 4.23
C ASP A 35 -26.85 16.92 2.72
N ALA A 36 -27.66 17.68 1.97
CA ALA A 36 -27.80 17.52 0.52
C ALA A 36 -26.53 17.93 -0.27
N SER A 37 -25.60 18.66 0.33
CA SER A 37 -24.32 19.03 -0.31
C SER A 37 -23.47 17.81 -0.66
N SER A 38 -23.73 16.65 -0.03
CA SER A 38 -23.14 15.36 -0.38
C SER A 38 -23.42 14.95 -1.83
N TRP A 39 -24.58 15.34 -2.39
CA TRP A 39 -24.97 15.04 -3.77
C TRP A 39 -24.20 15.87 -4.80
N GLU A 40 -23.91 17.13 -4.47
CA GLU A 40 -23.09 17.99 -5.32
C GLU A 40 -21.63 17.52 -5.33
N LEU A 41 -21.09 17.17 -4.18
CA LEU A 41 -19.79 16.54 -4.06
C LEU A 41 -19.72 15.24 -4.86
N GLN A 42 -20.77 14.43 -4.84
CA GLN A 42 -20.83 13.19 -5.60
C GLN A 42 -20.91 13.45 -7.11
N ARG A 43 -21.62 14.49 -7.55
CA ARG A 43 -21.73 14.88 -8.96
C ARG A 43 -20.40 15.41 -9.51
N LYS A 44 -19.73 16.30 -8.77
CA LYS A 44 -18.37 16.79 -9.10
C LYS A 44 -17.37 15.63 -9.16
N ASN A 45 -17.57 14.65 -8.32
CA ASN A 45 -16.73 13.48 -8.25
C ASN A 45 -16.99 12.47 -9.38
N ARG A 46 -18.21 12.35 -9.91
CA ARG A 46 -18.49 11.54 -11.12
C ARG A 46 -17.76 12.07 -12.35
N ALA A 47 -17.69 13.37 -12.52
CA ALA A 47 -16.89 13.97 -13.59
C ALA A 47 -15.43 13.54 -13.53
N GLY A 48 -14.84 13.43 -12.31
CA GLY A 48 -13.47 12.94 -12.13
C GLY A 48 -13.27 11.43 -12.36
N MET A 49 -14.34 10.63 -12.54
CA MET A 49 -14.21 9.20 -12.92
C MET A 49 -13.90 9.01 -14.40
N ASP A 50 -14.30 9.96 -15.23
CA ASP A 50 -14.06 9.93 -16.69
C ASP A 50 -12.71 10.58 -17.05
N GLU A 51 -12.09 11.31 -16.12
CA GLU A 51 -10.77 11.88 -16.30
C GLU A 51 -9.67 10.82 -16.12
N ALA A 52 -8.63 10.90 -16.95
CA ALA A 52 -7.44 10.07 -16.79
C ALA A 52 -6.73 10.44 -15.48
N PRO A 53 -6.56 9.51 -14.53
CA PRO A 53 -5.87 9.83 -13.30
C PRO A 53 -4.38 10.01 -13.51
N ASP A 54 -3.75 10.90 -12.75
CA ASP A 54 -2.29 11.01 -12.71
C ASP A 54 -1.66 9.80 -12.03
N PHE A 55 -2.34 9.25 -11.04
CA PHE A 55 -1.82 8.18 -10.20
C PHE A 55 -2.88 7.11 -9.93
N VAL A 56 -2.51 5.84 -10.12
CA VAL A 56 -3.34 4.68 -9.78
C VAL A 56 -2.68 3.86 -8.69
N PHE A 57 -3.42 3.60 -7.62
CA PHE A 57 -3.03 2.71 -6.55
C PHE A 57 -3.74 1.36 -6.76
N LEU A 58 -3.00 0.35 -7.18
CA LEU A 58 -3.54 -0.96 -7.55
C LEU A 58 -3.56 -1.90 -6.35
N ALA A 59 -4.70 -2.01 -5.69
CA ALA A 59 -4.98 -2.92 -4.57
C ALA A 59 -5.61 -4.24 -5.05
N HIS A 60 -5.93 -5.12 -4.13
CA HIS A 60 -6.73 -6.32 -4.38
C HIS A 60 -8.04 -6.30 -3.57
N VAL A 61 -8.97 -7.20 -3.89
CA VAL A 61 -10.36 -7.14 -3.38
C VAL A 61 -10.46 -7.20 -1.85
N VAL A 62 -9.53 -7.85 -1.15
CA VAL A 62 -9.56 -7.91 0.32
C VAL A 62 -9.43 -6.52 0.94
N ASP A 63 -8.57 -5.65 0.39
CA ASP A 63 -8.43 -4.27 0.88
C ASP A 63 -9.70 -3.47 0.63
N VAL A 64 -10.32 -3.67 -0.54
CA VAL A 64 -11.63 -3.08 -0.87
C VAL A 64 -12.69 -3.49 0.12
N MET A 65 -12.76 -4.79 0.38
CA MET A 65 -13.80 -5.35 1.24
C MET A 65 -13.60 -4.97 2.72
N GLN A 66 -12.36 -4.68 3.12
CA GLN A 66 -12.08 -4.11 4.44
C GLN A 66 -12.62 -2.69 4.56
N SER A 67 -12.44 -1.86 3.54
CA SER A 67 -12.91 -0.48 3.54
C SER A 67 -14.41 -0.36 3.35
N MET A 68 -15.06 -1.31 2.67
CA MET A 68 -16.50 -1.32 2.40
C MET A 68 -17.33 -2.02 3.48
N HIS A 69 -16.72 -2.64 4.46
CA HIS A 69 -17.39 -3.48 5.48
C HIS A 69 -18.31 -4.57 4.90
N VAL A 70 -18.19 -4.86 3.60
CA VAL A 70 -19.05 -5.83 2.90
C VAL A 70 -18.88 -7.25 3.42
N PRO A 71 -17.70 -7.73 3.82
CA PRO A 71 -17.56 -9.09 4.34
C PRO A 71 -17.66 -9.15 5.86
N PHE A 72 -18.67 -8.50 6.43
CA PHE A 72 -19.01 -8.73 7.85
C PHE A 72 -19.04 -10.22 8.21
N VAL A 73 -19.39 -11.04 7.24
CA VAL A 73 -19.54 -12.48 7.36
C VAL A 73 -18.20 -13.21 7.30
N MET A 74 -17.20 -12.68 6.59
CA MET A 74 -15.94 -13.37 6.28
C MET A 74 -14.78 -12.95 7.17
N ARG A 75 -14.91 -11.85 7.89
CA ARG A 75 -13.85 -11.30 8.72
C ARG A 75 -14.15 -11.43 10.20
N THR A 76 -13.14 -11.82 10.97
CA THR A 76 -13.17 -11.66 12.42
C THR A 76 -12.97 -10.20 12.77
N PHE A 77 -14.01 -9.54 13.26
CA PHE A 77 -13.92 -8.17 13.78
C PHE A 77 -13.36 -8.22 15.19
N ALA A 78 -12.21 -7.66 15.40
CA ALA A 78 -11.65 -7.52 16.75
C ALA A 78 -12.60 -6.73 17.67
N SER A 79 -13.32 -5.76 17.09
CA SER A 79 -14.26 -4.88 17.80
C SER A 79 -15.72 -5.36 17.86
N THR A 80 -16.08 -6.44 17.13
CA THR A 80 -17.47 -6.91 17.08
C THR A 80 -17.71 -7.99 18.13
N PRO A 81 -18.70 -7.83 19.02
CA PRO A 81 -19.06 -8.84 20.01
C PRO A 81 -19.37 -10.19 19.36
N PHE A 82 -19.02 -11.26 20.04
CA PHE A 82 -19.19 -12.64 19.54
C PHE A 82 -20.65 -12.95 19.14
N ALA A 83 -21.62 -12.50 19.93
CA ALA A 83 -23.05 -12.68 19.66
C ALA A 83 -23.47 -12.08 18.30
N VAL A 84 -22.96 -10.89 17.98
CA VAL A 84 -23.27 -10.23 16.68
C VAL A 84 -22.68 -11.03 15.52
N ARG A 85 -21.53 -11.67 15.69
CA ARG A 85 -20.94 -12.54 14.66
C ARG A 85 -21.82 -13.74 14.36
N ALA A 86 -22.44 -14.35 15.39
CA ALA A 86 -23.34 -15.47 15.20
C ALA A 86 -24.57 -15.11 14.34
N PHE A 87 -25.12 -13.91 14.49
CA PHE A 87 -26.21 -13.41 13.64
C PHE A 87 -25.82 -13.21 12.18
N LEU A 88 -24.52 -13.02 11.88
CA LEU A 88 -24.06 -12.82 10.51
C LEU A 88 -23.75 -14.14 9.78
N VAL A 89 -23.65 -15.27 10.49
CA VAL A 89 -23.38 -16.59 9.90
C VAL A 89 -24.37 -16.98 8.80
N PRO A 90 -25.69 -16.74 8.91
CA PRO A 90 -26.64 -17.05 7.83
C PRO A 90 -26.39 -16.29 6.52
N LEU A 91 -25.65 -15.18 6.56
CA LEU A 91 -25.29 -14.40 5.37
C LEU A 91 -24.07 -14.95 4.62
N TRP A 92 -23.37 -15.92 5.18
CA TRP A 92 -22.18 -16.52 4.56
C TRP A 92 -22.41 -17.08 3.16
N PRO A 93 -23.47 -17.83 2.87
CA PRO A 93 -23.72 -18.34 1.52
C PRO A 93 -23.85 -17.22 0.48
N ILE A 94 -24.53 -16.13 0.85
CA ILE A 94 -24.71 -14.96 -0.02
C ILE A 94 -23.37 -14.27 -0.26
N ALA A 95 -22.55 -14.08 0.81
CA ALA A 95 -21.24 -13.49 0.70
C ALA A 95 -20.30 -14.33 -0.18
N LEU A 96 -20.32 -15.67 -0.01
CA LEU A 96 -19.52 -16.59 -0.82
C LEU A 96 -19.94 -16.56 -2.29
N LEU A 97 -21.25 -16.54 -2.57
CA LEU A 97 -21.75 -16.39 -3.94
C LEU A 97 -21.28 -15.08 -4.57
N PHE A 98 -21.38 -13.97 -3.84
CA PHE A 98 -20.91 -12.66 -4.30
C PHE A 98 -19.39 -12.68 -4.56
N MET A 99 -18.62 -13.28 -3.66
CA MET A 99 -17.17 -13.42 -3.83
C MET A 99 -16.82 -14.25 -5.08
N PHE A 100 -17.55 -15.33 -5.30
CA PHE A 100 -17.39 -16.16 -6.50
C PHE A 100 -17.72 -15.37 -7.78
N MET A 101 -18.83 -14.62 -7.79
CA MET A 101 -19.20 -13.77 -8.92
C MET A 101 -18.13 -12.72 -9.22
N VAL A 102 -17.60 -12.05 -8.20
CA VAL A 102 -16.52 -11.08 -8.37
C VAL A 102 -15.26 -11.75 -8.95
N TRP A 103 -14.90 -12.90 -8.44
CA TRP A 103 -13.74 -13.65 -8.94
C TRP A 103 -13.90 -14.11 -10.38
N ALA A 104 -15.10 -14.63 -10.75
CA ALA A 104 -15.33 -15.23 -12.06
C ALA A 104 -15.52 -14.21 -13.19
N TRP A 105 -16.21 -13.09 -12.92
CA TRP A 105 -16.66 -12.16 -13.96
C TRP A 105 -16.11 -10.75 -13.86
N SER A 106 -15.56 -10.34 -12.70
CA SER A 106 -15.10 -8.97 -12.57
C SER A 106 -13.74 -8.75 -13.24
N LYS A 107 -13.62 -7.59 -13.88
CA LYS A 107 -12.35 -7.00 -14.30
C LYS A 107 -11.89 -6.01 -13.22
N THR A 108 -10.67 -5.52 -13.33
CA THR A 108 -10.16 -4.45 -12.46
C THR A 108 -11.12 -3.26 -12.46
N PHE A 109 -11.56 -2.84 -11.28
CA PHE A 109 -12.55 -1.78 -11.09
C PHE A 109 -12.05 -0.70 -10.14
N ILE A 110 -12.64 0.50 -10.25
CA ILE A 110 -12.31 1.65 -9.43
C ILE A 110 -13.08 1.57 -8.12
N ILE A 111 -12.37 1.66 -7.00
CA ILE A 111 -12.97 1.67 -5.66
C ILE A 111 -13.25 3.07 -5.17
N SER A 112 -12.23 3.92 -5.30
CA SER A 112 -12.28 5.29 -4.84
C SER A 112 -11.31 6.16 -5.62
N TYR A 113 -11.50 7.45 -5.54
CA TYR A 113 -10.61 8.45 -6.09
C TYR A 113 -10.62 9.68 -5.18
N TYR A 114 -9.54 10.44 -5.24
CA TYR A 114 -9.38 11.67 -4.46
C TYR A 114 -8.43 12.62 -5.18
N HIS A 115 -8.55 13.89 -4.90
CA HIS A 115 -7.62 14.90 -5.39
C HIS A 115 -6.61 15.22 -4.29
N LEU A 116 -5.33 15.16 -4.63
CA LEU A 116 -4.23 15.55 -3.77
C LEU A 116 -3.31 16.50 -4.53
N ARG A 117 -3.16 17.73 -4.02
CA ARG A 117 -2.34 18.78 -4.66
C ARG A 117 -2.69 18.99 -6.14
N GLY A 118 -3.98 19.05 -6.46
CA GLY A 118 -4.48 19.25 -7.81
C GLY A 118 -4.33 18.07 -8.78
N LYS A 119 -3.89 16.89 -8.28
CA LYS A 119 -3.75 15.68 -9.08
C LYS A 119 -4.82 14.66 -8.72
N LEU A 120 -5.37 14.00 -9.73
CA LEU A 120 -6.37 12.96 -9.56
C LEU A 120 -5.70 11.61 -9.25
N HIS A 121 -6.03 11.06 -8.09
CA HIS A 121 -5.60 9.74 -7.64
C HIS A 121 -6.78 8.78 -7.65
N GLN A 122 -6.60 7.59 -8.19
CA GLN A 122 -7.61 6.52 -8.17
C GLN A 122 -7.07 5.28 -7.47
N ILE A 123 -7.94 4.59 -6.75
CA ILE A 123 -7.66 3.26 -6.19
C ILE A 123 -8.43 2.25 -7.02
N TRP A 124 -7.70 1.33 -7.63
CA TRP A 124 -8.24 0.24 -8.42
C TRP A 124 -8.07 -1.08 -7.69
N ALA A 125 -9.03 -2.00 -7.84
CA ALA A 125 -8.94 -3.35 -7.32
C ALA A 125 -8.76 -4.38 -8.41
N VAL A 126 -7.76 -5.21 -8.28
CA VAL A 126 -7.65 -6.49 -8.97
C VAL A 126 -8.68 -7.44 -8.34
N PRO A 127 -9.57 -8.09 -9.12
CA PRO A 127 -10.62 -8.96 -8.59
C PRO A 127 -10.08 -10.33 -8.16
N ARG A 128 -9.12 -10.31 -7.25
CA ARG A 128 -8.49 -11.49 -6.65
C ARG A 128 -8.42 -11.30 -5.14
N TYR A 129 -8.76 -12.34 -4.40
CA TYR A 129 -8.75 -12.34 -2.93
C TYR A 129 -7.38 -12.66 -2.39
N GLY A 130 -7.06 -12.19 -1.19
CA GLY A 130 -5.76 -12.37 -0.58
C GLY A 130 -5.30 -13.83 -0.50
N PHE A 131 -6.20 -14.78 -0.25
CA PHE A 131 -5.85 -16.19 -0.19
C PHE A 131 -5.35 -16.77 -1.54
N HIS A 132 -5.81 -16.24 -2.69
CA HIS A 132 -5.34 -16.65 -4.01
C HIS A 132 -3.83 -16.42 -4.19
N TYR A 133 -3.27 -15.40 -3.54
CA TYR A 133 -1.85 -15.04 -3.64
C TYR A 133 -0.92 -16.07 -2.97
N PHE A 134 -1.48 -16.97 -2.17
CA PHE A 134 -0.76 -18.07 -1.53
C PHE A 134 -0.90 -19.40 -2.29
N LEU A 135 -1.70 -19.42 -3.36
CA LEU A 135 -1.94 -20.61 -4.19
C LEU A 135 -1.00 -20.60 -5.40
N PRO A 136 -0.07 -21.56 -5.55
CA PRO A 136 0.91 -21.57 -6.64
C PRO A 136 0.25 -21.54 -8.04
N PHE A 137 -0.84 -22.25 -8.23
CA PHE A 137 -1.56 -22.34 -9.51
C PHE A 137 -2.33 -21.06 -9.89
N ALA A 138 -2.60 -20.16 -8.94
CA ALA A 138 -3.30 -18.91 -9.19
C ALA A 138 -2.38 -17.78 -9.64
N LYS A 139 -1.07 -17.97 -9.58
CA LYS A 139 -0.05 -16.94 -9.81
C LYS A 139 -0.18 -16.28 -11.19
N ASP A 140 -0.32 -17.07 -12.23
CA ASP A 140 -0.40 -16.55 -13.60
C ASP A 140 -1.68 -15.74 -13.82
N GLY A 141 -2.82 -16.26 -13.38
CA GLY A 141 -4.09 -15.54 -13.47
C GLY A 141 -4.16 -14.25 -12.64
N ILE A 142 -3.39 -14.14 -11.57
CA ILE A 142 -3.23 -12.89 -10.81
C ILE A 142 -2.38 -11.91 -11.61
N ASN A 143 -1.24 -12.36 -12.13
CA ASN A 143 -0.33 -11.52 -12.92
C ASN A 143 -1.02 -11.00 -14.18
N ASP A 144 -1.83 -11.82 -14.87
CA ASP A 144 -2.61 -11.39 -16.02
C ASP A 144 -3.56 -10.25 -15.69
N GLN A 145 -4.24 -10.32 -14.54
CA GLN A 145 -5.14 -9.23 -14.10
C GLN A 145 -4.37 -7.95 -13.73
N ILE A 146 -3.19 -8.08 -13.11
CA ILE A 146 -2.33 -6.93 -12.81
C ILE A 146 -1.81 -6.31 -14.11
N GLU A 147 -1.36 -7.13 -15.06
CA GLU A 147 -0.89 -6.70 -16.37
C GLU A 147 -1.98 -5.94 -17.14
N LEU A 148 -3.19 -6.50 -17.21
CA LEU A 148 -4.34 -5.85 -17.84
C LEU A 148 -4.66 -4.49 -17.21
N ALA A 149 -4.51 -4.37 -15.88
CA ALA A 149 -4.68 -3.10 -15.19
C ALA A 149 -3.58 -2.09 -15.55
N ILE A 150 -2.33 -2.51 -15.65
CA ILE A 150 -1.20 -1.67 -16.06
C ILE A 150 -1.40 -1.19 -17.50
N LEU A 151 -1.76 -2.09 -18.42
CA LEU A 151 -2.01 -1.74 -19.82
C LEU A 151 -3.25 -0.84 -19.99
N ARG A 152 -4.26 -1.00 -19.13
CA ARG A 152 -5.38 -0.06 -19.08
C ARG A 152 -4.92 1.32 -18.64
N ALA A 153 -4.11 1.40 -17.60
CA ALA A 153 -3.54 2.67 -17.11
C ALA A 153 -2.68 3.34 -18.18
N GLU A 154 -1.85 2.58 -18.90
CA GLU A 154 -1.04 3.07 -20.03
C GLU A 154 -1.92 3.71 -21.12
N ARG A 155 -2.99 3.03 -21.54
CA ARG A 155 -3.94 3.54 -22.55
C ARG A 155 -4.67 4.81 -22.10
N MET A 156 -4.93 4.96 -20.80
CA MET A 156 -5.56 6.15 -20.23
C MET A 156 -4.58 7.31 -20.04
N GLY A 157 -3.28 7.13 -20.28
CA GLY A 157 -2.27 8.16 -20.05
C GLY A 157 -1.90 8.40 -18.59
N VAL A 158 -2.14 7.41 -17.72
CA VAL A 158 -1.74 7.44 -16.30
C VAL A 158 -0.22 7.55 -16.20
N LYS A 159 0.28 8.43 -15.33
CA LYS A 159 1.71 8.64 -15.15
C LYS A 159 2.37 7.58 -14.28
N VAL A 160 1.66 7.13 -13.23
CA VAL A 160 2.21 6.22 -12.23
C VAL A 160 1.16 5.21 -11.79
N VAL A 161 1.51 3.93 -11.80
CA VAL A 161 0.76 2.82 -11.18
C VAL A 161 1.57 2.28 -10.01
N SER A 162 1.02 2.36 -8.81
CA SER A 162 1.62 1.79 -7.61
C SER A 162 1.00 0.44 -7.28
N LEU A 163 1.81 -0.61 -7.31
CA LEU A 163 1.41 -1.93 -6.83
C LEU A 163 1.30 -1.91 -5.30
N ALA A 164 0.12 -2.25 -4.80
CA ALA A 164 -0.20 -2.22 -3.39
C ALA A 164 -0.47 -3.62 -2.82
N ALA A 165 -0.44 -3.72 -1.51
CA ALA A 165 -0.72 -4.95 -0.77
C ALA A 165 0.04 -6.15 -1.34
N LEU A 166 -0.63 -7.25 -1.68
CA LEU A 166 0.00 -8.45 -2.21
C LEU A 166 0.39 -8.35 -3.69
N ASN A 167 -0.13 -7.37 -4.44
CA ASN A 167 0.25 -7.15 -5.84
C ASN A 167 1.75 -6.83 -6.03
N LYS A 168 2.41 -6.35 -4.99
CA LYS A 168 3.86 -6.05 -4.99
C LYS A 168 4.75 -7.21 -4.54
N ASN A 169 4.19 -8.43 -4.39
CA ASN A 169 4.94 -9.56 -3.88
C ASN A 169 6.04 -9.99 -4.88
N GLU A 170 7.29 -10.03 -4.40
CA GLU A 170 8.44 -10.44 -5.22
C GLU A 170 8.32 -11.86 -5.75
N ALA A 171 7.84 -12.80 -4.93
CA ALA A 171 7.64 -14.18 -5.36
C ALA A 171 6.56 -14.30 -6.45
N LEU A 172 5.66 -13.31 -6.56
CA LEU A 172 4.61 -13.27 -7.56
C LEU A 172 5.12 -12.71 -8.90
N ASN A 173 5.73 -11.52 -8.88
CA ASN A 173 6.07 -10.77 -10.10
C ASN A 173 7.35 -9.92 -9.99
N GLY A 174 8.23 -10.23 -9.04
CA GLY A 174 9.46 -9.47 -8.84
C GLY A 174 9.23 -8.02 -8.38
N GLY A 175 8.11 -7.76 -7.67
CA GLY A 175 7.74 -6.39 -7.28
C GLY A 175 7.34 -5.50 -8.45
N GLY A 176 6.86 -6.09 -9.55
CA GLY A 176 6.46 -5.40 -10.78
C GLY A 176 7.48 -5.50 -11.92
N THR A 177 8.69 -6.00 -11.66
CA THR A 177 9.76 -6.15 -12.68
C THR A 177 9.31 -7.02 -13.86
N LEU A 178 8.49 -8.04 -13.59
CA LEU A 178 7.91 -8.91 -14.62
C LEU A 178 7.21 -8.10 -15.72
N PHE A 179 6.40 -7.12 -15.33
CA PHE A 179 5.60 -6.32 -16.28
C PHE A 179 6.46 -5.33 -17.06
N VAL A 180 7.43 -4.70 -16.39
CA VAL A 180 8.34 -3.75 -17.01
C VAL A 180 9.22 -4.45 -18.03
N ASN A 181 9.72 -5.66 -17.73
CA ASN A 181 10.52 -6.45 -18.68
C ASN A 181 9.68 -6.97 -19.86
N LYS A 182 8.42 -7.36 -19.61
CA LYS A 182 7.50 -7.83 -20.66
C LYS A 182 7.07 -6.70 -21.60
N HIS A 183 6.99 -5.47 -21.09
CA HIS A 183 6.56 -4.29 -21.84
C HIS A 183 7.59 -3.15 -21.74
N PRO A 184 8.72 -3.22 -22.44
CA PRO A 184 9.81 -2.26 -22.31
C PRO A 184 9.44 -0.83 -22.76
N ASN A 185 8.38 -0.68 -23.54
CA ASN A 185 7.90 0.63 -24.05
C ASN A 185 6.82 1.29 -23.17
N LEU A 186 6.57 0.78 -21.96
CA LEU A 186 5.62 1.40 -21.04
C LEU A 186 6.05 2.83 -20.69
N ARG A 187 5.14 3.79 -20.88
CA ARG A 187 5.29 5.17 -20.43
C ARG A 187 4.85 5.34 -18.98
N VAL A 188 3.88 4.52 -18.54
CA VAL A 188 3.45 4.49 -17.15
C VAL A 188 4.54 3.89 -16.25
N ARG A 189 4.86 4.58 -15.16
CA ARG A 189 5.84 4.09 -14.19
C ARG A 189 5.17 3.10 -13.24
N VAL A 190 5.67 1.87 -13.21
CA VAL A 190 5.23 0.85 -12.25
C VAL A 190 6.11 0.95 -11.01
N VAL A 191 5.50 1.28 -9.87
CA VAL A 191 6.18 1.44 -8.57
C VAL A 191 5.45 0.66 -7.48
N HIS A 192 5.99 0.61 -6.28
CA HIS A 192 5.32 0.03 -5.11
C HIS A 192 5.59 0.87 -3.84
N GLY A 193 4.79 0.67 -2.78
CA GLY A 193 4.81 1.50 -1.58
C GLY A 193 6.18 1.56 -0.87
N ASN A 194 7.01 0.53 -0.96
CA ASN A 194 8.35 0.55 -0.36
C ASN A 194 9.24 1.63 -0.98
N THR A 195 9.11 1.86 -2.29
CA THR A 195 9.85 2.91 -3.00
C THR A 195 9.47 4.30 -2.48
N LEU A 196 8.17 4.56 -2.29
CA LEU A 196 7.69 5.82 -1.73
C LEU A 196 8.16 6.00 -0.28
N THR A 197 8.03 4.95 0.55
CA THR A 197 8.49 4.99 1.95
C THR A 197 9.99 5.26 2.01
N ALA A 198 10.79 4.60 1.16
CA ALA A 198 12.23 4.87 1.09
C ALA A 198 12.50 6.32 0.69
N ALA A 199 11.81 6.86 -0.31
CA ALA A 199 11.99 8.24 -0.76
C ALA A 199 11.64 9.25 0.35
N VAL A 200 10.57 9.03 1.12
CA VAL A 200 10.21 9.87 2.27
C VAL A 200 11.30 9.83 3.34
N ILE A 201 11.73 8.63 3.75
CA ILE A 201 12.79 8.48 4.78
C ILE A 201 14.09 9.17 4.33
N LEU A 202 14.48 8.98 3.06
CA LEU A 202 15.68 9.59 2.51
C LEU A 202 15.61 11.13 2.44
N ASN A 203 14.40 11.68 2.28
CA ASN A 203 14.18 13.11 2.29
C ASN A 203 14.27 13.73 3.70
N GLU A 204 13.95 12.94 4.72
CA GLU A 204 14.00 13.36 6.13
C GLU A 204 15.43 13.25 6.74
N ILE A 205 16.37 12.63 6.04
CA ILE A 205 17.76 12.56 6.52
C ILE A 205 18.36 13.96 6.51
N PRO A 206 18.97 14.42 7.62
CA PRO A 206 19.58 15.74 7.71
C PRO A 206 20.62 15.99 6.61
N LYS A 207 20.61 17.20 6.04
CA LYS A 207 21.61 17.59 5.05
C LYS A 207 23.01 17.56 5.66
N GLY A 208 23.97 17.01 4.92
CA GLY A 208 25.35 16.89 5.40
C GLY A 208 25.62 15.62 6.22
N THR A 209 24.65 14.72 6.35
CA THR A 209 24.87 13.41 6.98
C THR A 209 25.88 12.61 6.17
N THR A 210 26.97 12.20 6.83
CA THR A 210 28.05 11.39 6.23
C THR A 210 27.93 9.90 6.56
N GLU A 211 27.25 9.58 7.67
CA GLU A 211 27.04 8.21 8.08
C GLU A 211 25.65 8.01 8.73
N VAL A 212 25.11 6.81 8.56
CA VAL A 212 23.81 6.40 9.08
C VAL A 212 23.92 5.01 9.69
N PHE A 213 23.41 4.84 10.91
CA PHE A 213 23.22 3.52 11.49
C PHE A 213 21.79 3.03 11.19
N MET A 214 21.68 1.79 10.72
CA MET A 214 20.40 1.23 10.31
C MET A 214 20.12 -0.13 10.94
N THR A 215 19.00 -0.23 11.66
CA THR A 215 18.43 -1.53 12.07
C THR A 215 17.40 -1.99 11.04
N GLY A 216 17.22 -3.32 10.92
CA GLY A 216 16.32 -3.85 9.90
C GLY A 216 16.79 -3.64 8.45
N ALA A 217 18.08 -3.38 8.27
CA ALA A 217 18.72 -3.08 6.99
C ALA A 217 18.58 -4.21 5.95
N THR A 218 18.39 -5.47 6.40
CA THR A 218 18.20 -6.64 5.52
C THR A 218 16.74 -6.84 5.10
N SER A 219 15.81 -6.00 5.56
CA SER A 219 14.43 -5.98 5.05
C SER A 219 14.39 -5.37 3.64
N LYS A 220 13.30 -5.60 2.89
CA LYS A 220 13.14 -5.03 1.54
C LYS A 220 13.28 -3.51 1.51
N LEU A 221 12.67 -2.84 2.50
CA LEU A 221 12.74 -1.38 2.63
C LEU A 221 14.15 -0.94 3.06
N GLY A 222 14.69 -1.59 4.09
CA GLY A 222 16.05 -1.29 4.59
C GLY A 222 17.12 -1.46 3.51
N ARG A 223 17.05 -2.55 2.72
CA ARG A 223 17.92 -2.80 1.57
C ARG A 223 17.85 -1.65 0.55
N ALA A 224 16.65 -1.22 0.16
CA ALA A 224 16.47 -0.14 -0.80
C ALA A 224 17.08 1.18 -0.28
N ILE A 225 16.87 1.49 1.00
CA ILE A 225 17.45 2.68 1.65
C ILE A 225 18.97 2.58 1.71
N ALA A 226 19.53 1.45 2.13
CA ALA A 226 20.97 1.23 2.23
C ALA A 226 21.67 1.40 0.88
N LEU A 227 21.13 0.79 -0.18
CA LEU A 227 21.65 0.91 -1.55
C LEU A 227 21.55 2.33 -2.11
N TYR A 228 20.51 3.07 -1.74
CA TYR A 228 20.39 4.47 -2.17
C TYR A 228 21.38 5.38 -1.44
N LEU A 229 21.60 5.16 -0.15
CA LEU A 229 22.54 5.93 0.65
C LEU A 229 24.00 5.69 0.21
N CYS A 230 24.37 4.43 -0.04
CA CYS A 230 25.73 4.14 -0.50
C CYS A 230 26.04 4.76 -1.88
N ARG A 231 25.06 4.81 -2.81
CA ARG A 231 25.21 5.55 -4.08
C ARG A 231 25.44 7.05 -3.87
N LYS A 232 24.94 7.61 -2.76
CA LYS A 232 25.22 9.01 -2.36
C LYS A 232 26.51 9.15 -1.58
N LYS A 233 27.34 8.10 -1.51
CA LYS A 233 28.60 8.08 -0.75
C LYS A 233 28.41 8.31 0.75
N ILE A 234 27.23 7.96 1.29
CA ILE A 234 26.95 8.00 2.72
C ILE A 234 27.26 6.62 3.29
N ARG A 235 28.06 6.58 4.36
CA ARG A 235 28.40 5.34 5.05
C ARG A 235 27.19 4.77 5.77
N VAL A 236 26.84 3.51 5.50
CA VAL A 236 25.69 2.84 6.10
C VAL A 236 26.17 1.70 6.99
N MET A 237 26.03 1.87 8.29
CA MET A 237 26.30 0.84 9.27
C MET A 237 25.05 -0.05 9.41
N MET A 238 25.07 -1.20 8.75
CA MET A 238 23.95 -2.14 8.69
C MET A 238 24.01 -3.10 9.90
N MET A 239 23.09 -2.93 10.85
CA MET A 239 22.96 -3.83 11.99
C MET A 239 22.35 -5.16 11.58
N THR A 240 23.19 -6.18 11.44
CA THR A 240 22.77 -7.55 11.11
C THR A 240 23.79 -8.59 11.60
N LEU A 241 23.26 -9.71 12.12
CA LEU A 241 24.08 -10.86 12.52
C LEU A 241 24.32 -11.81 11.34
N SER A 242 23.57 -11.69 10.24
CA SER A 242 23.72 -12.54 9.06
C SER A 242 24.68 -11.92 8.06
N THR A 243 25.90 -12.42 8.02
CA THR A 243 26.92 -12.02 7.04
C THR A 243 26.49 -12.37 5.61
N GLU A 244 25.80 -13.49 5.41
CA GLU A 244 25.30 -13.89 4.11
C GLU A 244 24.30 -12.87 3.53
N ARG A 245 23.33 -12.41 4.33
CA ARG A 245 22.36 -11.39 3.92
C ARG A 245 23.03 -10.04 3.65
N PHE A 246 24.02 -9.68 4.45
CA PHE A 246 24.79 -8.48 4.24
C PHE A 246 25.55 -8.53 2.92
N GLN A 247 26.30 -9.61 2.66
CA GLN A 247 27.08 -9.77 1.43
C GLN A 247 26.19 -9.79 0.19
N LYS A 248 24.99 -10.38 0.27
CA LYS A 248 24.02 -10.34 -0.80
C LYS A 248 23.64 -8.91 -1.18
N ILE A 249 23.39 -8.06 -0.19
CA ILE A 249 23.04 -6.65 -0.43
C ILE A 249 24.26 -5.87 -0.93
N GLN A 250 25.43 -6.14 -0.39
CA GLN A 250 26.68 -5.49 -0.80
C GLN A 250 27.01 -5.76 -2.28
N LYS A 251 26.80 -7.00 -2.73
CA LYS A 251 27.00 -7.38 -4.15
C LYS A 251 26.02 -6.71 -5.13
N GLU A 252 24.89 -6.16 -4.65
CA GLU A 252 23.95 -5.41 -5.48
C GLU A 252 24.37 -3.95 -5.67
N ALA A 253 25.24 -3.44 -4.82
CA ALA A 253 25.85 -2.13 -5.00
C ALA A 253 26.96 -2.17 -6.05
N ALA A 254 27.14 -1.06 -6.78
CA ALA A 254 28.29 -0.91 -7.66
C ALA A 254 29.61 -1.10 -6.88
N GLU A 255 30.65 -1.65 -7.50
CA GLU A 255 31.90 -1.97 -6.82
C GLU A 255 32.47 -0.77 -6.03
N GLU A 256 32.43 0.41 -6.63
CA GLU A 256 32.87 1.66 -6.03
C GLU A 256 32.04 2.10 -4.80
N ASP A 257 30.79 1.63 -4.71
CA ASP A 257 29.85 2.00 -3.62
C ASP A 257 29.86 0.99 -2.47
N GLN A 258 30.36 -0.23 -2.70
CA GLN A 258 30.35 -1.31 -1.72
C GLN A 258 31.08 -0.94 -0.41
N GLN A 259 32.11 -0.10 -0.49
CA GLN A 259 32.89 0.36 0.66
C GLN A 259 32.04 1.19 1.66
N TYR A 260 30.94 1.78 1.20
CA TYR A 260 30.03 2.55 2.06
C TYR A 260 29.05 1.67 2.83
N LEU A 261 28.95 0.38 2.51
CA LEU A 261 28.13 -0.57 3.25
C LEU A 261 29.01 -1.31 4.27
N VAL A 262 28.72 -1.15 5.54
CA VAL A 262 29.50 -1.73 6.64
C VAL A 262 28.58 -2.60 7.50
N GLN A 263 28.95 -3.87 7.69
CA GLN A 263 28.26 -4.74 8.63
C GLN A 263 28.66 -4.39 10.07
N VAL A 264 27.67 -4.22 10.93
CA VAL A 264 27.86 -4.10 12.38
C VAL A 264 26.96 -5.12 13.10
N THR A 265 27.49 -5.70 14.17
CA THR A 265 26.82 -6.74 14.96
C THR A 265 26.41 -6.27 16.35
N LYS A 266 26.90 -5.11 16.78
CA LYS A 266 26.65 -4.53 18.11
C LYS A 266 26.20 -3.09 17.99
N PHE A 267 25.28 -2.66 18.86
CA PHE A 267 24.78 -1.27 18.91
C PHE A 267 25.88 -0.27 19.31
N GLN A 268 26.82 -0.70 20.15
CA GLN A 268 27.97 0.14 20.58
C GLN A 268 28.78 0.68 19.40
N SER A 269 28.83 -0.04 18.29
CA SER A 269 29.53 0.41 17.09
C SER A 269 28.96 1.68 16.48
N ALA A 270 27.76 2.08 16.88
CA ALA A 270 27.04 3.25 16.38
C ALA A 270 26.91 4.38 17.41
N GLU A 271 27.61 4.29 18.53
CA GLU A 271 27.50 5.26 19.62
C GLU A 271 27.80 6.71 19.19
N GLN A 272 28.73 6.88 18.24
CA GLN A 272 29.06 8.20 17.70
C GLN A 272 28.20 8.61 16.49
N CYS A 273 27.35 7.70 15.97
CA CYS A 273 26.52 7.98 14.81
C CYS A 273 25.30 8.79 15.21
N LYS A 274 25.21 10.02 14.71
CA LYS A 274 24.13 10.95 15.04
C LYS A 274 22.80 10.63 14.33
N THR A 275 22.82 9.87 13.23
CA THR A 275 21.64 9.58 12.43
C THR A 275 21.32 8.10 12.47
N TRP A 276 20.19 7.75 13.07
CA TRP A 276 19.70 6.37 13.17
C TRP A 276 18.43 6.19 12.39
N ILE A 277 18.37 5.12 11.59
CA ILE A 277 17.15 4.63 10.93
C ILE A 277 16.73 3.34 11.63
N VAL A 278 15.63 3.41 12.37
CA VAL A 278 15.12 2.29 13.15
C VAL A 278 14.06 1.53 12.35
N GLY A 279 14.47 0.45 11.70
CA GLY A 279 13.61 -0.40 10.85
C GLY A 279 13.07 -1.66 11.52
N LYS A 280 13.33 -1.86 12.83
CA LYS A 280 12.78 -2.95 13.63
C LYS A 280 12.50 -2.48 15.05
N TRP A 281 11.65 -3.21 15.75
CA TRP A 281 11.43 -2.95 17.17
C TRP A 281 12.71 -3.05 17.97
N LEU A 282 12.97 -2.05 18.83
CA LEU A 282 14.10 -2.02 19.77
C LEU A 282 13.59 -2.23 21.19
N SER A 283 14.27 -3.08 21.95
CA SER A 283 14.05 -3.21 23.39
C SER A 283 14.47 -1.93 24.12
N PRO A 284 13.97 -1.67 25.36
CA PRO A 284 14.38 -0.50 26.14
C PRO A 284 15.89 -0.42 26.38
N ARG A 285 16.58 -1.57 26.45
CA ARG A 285 18.03 -1.65 26.57
C ARG A 285 18.74 -1.19 25.29
N GLU A 286 18.23 -1.58 24.11
CA GLU A 286 18.75 -1.18 22.81
C GLU A 286 18.48 0.30 22.52
N GLN A 287 17.34 0.83 22.98
CA GLN A 287 16.99 2.25 22.81
C GLN A 287 17.99 3.19 23.53
N ARG A 288 18.57 2.76 24.65
CA ARG A 288 19.58 3.55 25.37
C ARG A 288 20.82 3.87 24.54
N TRP A 289 21.13 3.04 23.55
CA TRP A 289 22.25 3.30 22.62
C TRP A 289 21.92 4.31 21.51
N ALA A 290 20.62 4.55 21.28
CA ALA A 290 20.14 5.51 20.29
C ALA A 290 19.95 6.93 20.89
N SER A 291 20.08 7.06 22.20
CA SER A 291 19.95 8.34 22.89
C SER A 291 21.35 8.94 23.09
N PRO A 292 21.60 10.16 22.60
CA PRO A 292 22.84 10.85 22.85
C PRO A 292 22.99 11.21 24.34
#